data_08318aed3e9493ca720cc58227bae754
#
_entry.id   08318aed3e9493ca720cc58227bae754
#
_cell.length_a   1.000
_cell.length_b   1.000
_cell.length_c   1.000
_cell.angle_alpha   90.00
_cell.angle_beta   90.00
_cell.angle_gamma   90.00
#
_symmetry.space_group_name_H-M   'P 1'
#
loop_
_entity.id
_entity.type
_entity.pdbx_description
1 polymer ?
#
loop_
_entity_poly.entity_id
_entity_poly.type
_entity_poly.pdbx_seq_one_letter_code
_entity_poly.pdbx_strand_id
1 'polypeptide(L)' 'MKSLVTLEEDEDGFIVAECPSLPGCLSQGRTREEALANIEEAIRGYIASLRKHGATEWDQGEP' A
#
# COMPACT_ATOMS: atom_id res chain seq x y z
N MET A 1 -10.52 -10.04 -4.42
CA MET A 1 -10.29 -9.63 -3.04
C MET A 1 -10.40 -8.12 -2.91
N LYS A 2 -11.08 -7.68 -1.89
CA LYS A 2 -11.24 -6.26 -1.65
C LYS A 2 -10.31 -5.79 -0.56
N SER A 3 -9.73 -4.64 -0.76
CA SER A 3 -8.91 -4.02 0.26
C SER A 3 -9.61 -2.76 0.73
N LEU A 4 -9.63 -2.57 2.02
CA LEU A 4 -10.17 -1.35 2.58
C LEU A 4 -9.10 -0.28 2.49
N VAL A 5 -9.48 0.86 1.95
CA VAL A 5 -8.59 2.00 1.83
C VAL A 5 -9.25 3.19 2.50
N THR A 6 -8.53 3.86 3.38
CA THR A 6 -9.01 5.06 4.02
C THR A 6 -8.37 6.28 3.37
N LEU A 7 -9.11 7.37 3.33
CA LEU A 7 -8.63 8.62 2.76
C LEU A 7 -8.77 9.71 3.80
N GLU A 8 -7.74 10.52 3.91
CA GLU A 8 -7.70 11.59 4.91
C GLU A 8 -6.94 12.77 4.36
N GLU A 9 -7.41 13.96 4.64
CA GLU A 9 -6.72 15.17 4.19
C GLU A 9 -5.73 15.61 5.27
N ASP A 10 -4.49 15.91 4.88
CA ASP A 10 -3.51 16.36 5.84
C ASP A 10 -3.48 17.88 5.91
N GLU A 11 -2.58 18.42 6.72
CA GLU A 11 -2.51 19.85 6.95
C GLU A 11 -2.14 20.63 5.70
N ASP A 12 -1.44 20.00 4.79
CA ASP A 12 -0.98 20.67 3.57
C ASP A 12 -1.96 20.53 2.42
N GLY A 13 -3.08 19.89 2.67
CA GLY A 13 -4.10 19.72 1.63
C GLY A 13 -3.92 18.48 0.78
N PHE A 14 -2.95 17.65 1.11
CA PHE A 14 -2.81 16.39 0.41
C PHE A 14 -3.80 15.36 0.94
N ILE A 15 -4.22 14.50 0.05
CA ILE A 15 -5.06 13.37 0.44
C ILE A 15 -4.16 12.18 0.70
N VAL A 16 -4.23 11.64 1.91
CA VAL A 16 -3.44 10.48 2.28
C VAL A 16 -4.32 9.24 2.22
N ALA A 17 -3.86 8.25 1.50
CA ALA A 17 -4.56 6.98 1.37
C ALA A 17 -3.79 5.92 2.13
N GLU A 18 -4.51 5.10 2.85
CA GLU A 18 -3.89 4.06 3.66
C GLU A 18 -4.65 2.77 3.51
N CYS A 19 -3.94 1.67 3.49
CA CYS A 19 -4.53 0.34 3.50
C CYS A 19 -4.21 -0.31 4.83
N PRO A 20 -5.15 -0.26 5.80
CA PRO A 20 -4.86 -0.76 7.14
C PRO A 20 -4.53 -2.25 7.20
N SER A 21 -4.97 -3.00 6.21
CA SER A 21 -4.68 -4.43 6.16
C SER A 21 -3.23 -4.74 5.84
N LEU A 22 -2.50 -3.75 5.30
CA LEU A 22 -1.12 -3.95 4.90
C LEU A 22 -0.26 -2.94 5.64
N PRO A 23 0.45 -3.38 6.68
CA PRO A 23 1.24 -2.45 7.50
C PRO A 23 2.23 -1.66 6.66
N GLY A 24 2.23 -0.36 6.83
CA GLY A 24 3.14 0.51 6.11
C GLY A 24 2.73 0.84 4.70
N CYS A 25 1.60 0.34 4.25
CA CYS A 25 1.15 0.59 2.90
C CYS A 25 0.29 1.85 2.88
N LEU A 26 0.90 2.96 2.55
CA LEU A 26 0.17 4.21 2.44
C LEU A 26 0.74 5.05 1.30
N SER A 27 -0.04 5.98 0.82
CA SER A 27 0.37 6.83 -0.27
C SER A 27 -0.38 8.15 -0.16
N GLN A 28 -0.08 9.08 -1.05
CA GLN A 28 -0.76 10.37 -1.01
C GLN A 28 -0.88 10.93 -2.41
N GLY A 29 -1.76 11.90 -2.57
CA GLY A 29 -1.94 12.59 -3.83
C GLY A 29 -2.60 13.93 -3.58
N ARG A 30 -2.71 14.71 -4.61
CA ARG A 30 -3.34 16.03 -4.49
C ARG A 30 -4.85 15.95 -4.58
N THR A 31 -5.34 14.89 -5.15
CA THR A 31 -6.77 14.65 -5.25
C THR A 31 -7.07 13.24 -4.77
N ARG A 32 -8.34 12.97 -4.54
CA ARG A 32 -8.73 11.62 -4.13
C ARG A 32 -8.40 10.60 -5.19
N GLU A 33 -8.63 10.96 -6.46
CA GLU A 33 -8.33 10.05 -7.55
C GLU A 33 -6.84 9.73 -7.60
N GLU A 34 -6.03 10.76 -7.40
CA GLU A 34 -4.59 10.57 -7.44
C GLU A 34 -4.14 9.71 -6.28
N ALA A 35 -4.66 9.99 -5.09
CA ALA A 35 -4.30 9.20 -3.91
C ALA A 35 -4.71 7.75 -4.07
N LEU A 36 -5.91 7.53 -4.62
CA LEU A 36 -6.38 6.17 -4.86
C LEU A 36 -5.52 5.43 -5.87
N ALA A 37 -5.17 6.10 -6.96
CA ALA A 37 -4.31 5.47 -7.96
C ALA A 37 -2.95 5.12 -7.36
N ASN A 38 -2.42 6.02 -6.54
CA ASN A 38 -1.12 5.80 -5.94
C ASN A 38 -1.16 4.67 -4.92
N ILE A 39 -2.21 4.58 -4.12
CA ILE A 39 -2.29 3.50 -3.14
C ILE A 39 -2.52 2.15 -3.82
N GLU A 40 -3.26 2.13 -4.92
CA GLU A 40 -3.43 0.89 -5.68
C GLU A 40 -2.09 0.38 -6.17
N GLU A 41 -1.29 1.25 -6.68
CA GLU A 41 0.03 0.87 -7.15
C GLU A 41 0.90 0.38 -6.01
N ALA A 42 0.81 1.05 -4.86
CA ALA A 42 1.57 0.64 -3.69
C ALA A 42 1.14 -0.74 -3.22
N ILE A 43 -0.15 -1.02 -3.27
CA ILE A 43 -0.66 -2.33 -2.88
C ILE A 43 -0.14 -3.41 -3.82
N ARG A 44 -0.16 -3.14 -5.11
CA ARG A 44 0.36 -4.09 -6.09
C ARG A 44 1.84 -4.38 -5.86
N GLY A 45 2.61 -3.33 -5.59
CA GLY A 45 4.02 -3.50 -5.31
C GLY A 45 4.26 -4.28 -4.04
N TYR A 46 3.45 -4.03 -3.04
CA TYR A 46 3.55 -4.74 -1.77
C TYR A 46 3.31 -6.24 -1.98
N ILE A 47 2.25 -6.58 -2.70
CA ILE A 47 1.91 -7.97 -2.94
C ILE A 47 2.97 -8.64 -3.82
N ALA A 48 3.43 -7.94 -4.84
CA ALA A 48 4.47 -8.48 -5.71
C ALA A 48 5.75 -8.75 -4.94
N SER A 49 6.07 -7.87 -4.00
CA SER A 49 7.24 -8.04 -3.16
C SER A 49 7.11 -9.26 -2.27
N LEU A 50 5.93 -9.47 -1.71
CA LEU A 50 5.70 -10.64 -0.89
C LEU A 50 5.86 -11.93 -1.71
N ARG A 51 5.33 -11.95 -2.92
CA ARG A 51 5.46 -13.11 -3.77
C ARG A 51 6.89 -13.39 -4.15
N LYS A 52 7.64 -12.32 -4.31
CA LYS A 52 9.01 -12.46 -4.77
C LYS A 52 9.95 -12.89 -3.66
N HIS A 53 9.71 -12.43 -2.46
CA HIS A 53 10.65 -12.66 -1.41
C HIS A 53 10.13 -13.55 -0.34
N GLY A 54 8.93 -13.55 -0.21
CA GLY A 54 8.57 -14.09 0.91
C GLY A 54 7.99 -15.23 1.02
N ALA A 55 7.45 -15.30 0.38
CA ALA A 55 6.77 -16.30 0.74
C ALA A 55 7.65 -17.31 0.98
N THR A 56 8.37 -17.32 0.72
CA THR A 56 9.08 -18.35 0.87
C THR A 56 10.14 -18.27 1.71
N GLU A 57 9.81 -17.80 1.88
CA GLU A 57 10.53 -17.63 2.54
C GLU A 57 10.94 -17.61 3.35
N TRP A 58 10.58 -17.95 3.57
CA TRP A 58 11.03 -17.96 4.54
C TRP A 58 11.87 -18.45 4.76
N ASP A 59 12.03 -18.69 4.21
CA ASP A 59 12.82 -19.05 4.39
C ASP A 59 13.66 -18.82 4.40
N GLN A 60 13.64 -18.63 4.28
CA GLN A 60 14.36 -18.51 4.36
C GLN A 60 15.19 -18.38 4.64
N GLY A 61 15.23 -18.49 4.53
CA GLY A 61 15.94 -18.60 4.90
C GLY A 61 16.59 -18.85 4.80
N GLU A 62 16.64 -19.22 4.63
CA GLU A 62 17.09 -19.56 4.66
C GLU A 62 17.52 -19.78 4.54
N PRO A 63 17.73 -20.07 4.37
CA PRO A 63 18.05 -20.34 4.46
C PRO A 63 18.18 -20.53 4.46
#